data_974cecf585a78e2aed518a62ec808189
#
_entry.id   974cecf585a78e2aed518a62ec808189
#
_cell.length_a   1.000
_cell.length_b   1.000
_cell.length_c   1.000
_cell.angle_alpha   90.00
_cell.angle_beta   90.00
_cell.angle_gamma   90.00
#
_symmetry.space_group_name_H-M   'P 1'
#
loop_
_entity.id
_entity.type
_entity.pdbx_description
1 polymer ?
#
loop_
_entity_poly.entity_id
_entity_poly.type
_entity_poly.pdbx_seq_one_letter_code
_entity_poly.pdbx_strand_id
1 'polypeptide(L)'
;MVDVSDMDIDRIVADGDLDGLLSAAILRRVWKQASVRFSHPAEVRRGGVDDWMSRKTAVLDLPFHPLCGLHIDHHLTNKPTPEEKEAAALEGCHIVWDGALSAARVCFDTFQDATNLDDIGAWMEMVDKLDGGKISREEFLSEHPIIWIGRTIDATDVAYCQSLLQHISDGMSPSELVEIPSVAEKISHSKDEFRRLHSMLDECSTIVDRIAIVRLEEKGIRTNGYLVTAHFGEKCDACMIVHGYHDLKNDEERWPLSTSFYTNSFLHENGGLFDLTQLATAFDPDGGGHANACGCRIQPLTKDGQREDRVVVASDIERNIEAWMIKWADRLRQ
;
A
#
# COMPACT_ATOMS: atom_id res chain seq x y z
N MET A 1 -0.56 -15.82 -29.94
CA MET A 1 -0.71 -15.24 -28.63
C MET A 1 -2.20 -15.13 -28.37
N VAL A 2 -2.71 -15.63 -27.28
CA VAL A 2 -4.14 -15.46 -26.92
C VAL A 2 -4.33 -14.00 -26.60
N ASP A 3 -5.34 -13.36 -27.18
CA ASP A 3 -5.74 -12.02 -26.77
C ASP A 3 -6.45 -12.17 -25.42
N VAL A 4 -5.88 -11.57 -24.37
CA VAL A 4 -6.43 -11.70 -23.01
C VAL A 4 -7.82 -11.06 -22.88
N SER A 5 -8.19 -10.15 -23.79
CA SER A 5 -9.53 -9.55 -23.82
C SER A 5 -10.64 -10.52 -24.23
N ASP A 6 -10.28 -11.63 -24.90
CA ASP A 6 -11.21 -12.69 -25.32
C ASP A 6 -11.48 -13.74 -24.21
N MET A 7 -10.83 -13.61 -23.04
CA MET A 7 -11.00 -14.53 -21.93
C MET A 7 -12.40 -14.40 -21.31
N ASP A 8 -12.90 -15.50 -20.76
CA ASP A 8 -14.18 -15.53 -20.02
C ASP A 8 -13.93 -15.30 -18.53
N ILE A 9 -13.83 -14.02 -18.12
CA ILE A 9 -13.63 -13.61 -16.72
C ILE A 9 -14.97 -13.19 -16.10
N ASP A 10 -15.34 -13.84 -14.99
CA ASP A 10 -16.56 -13.55 -14.22
C ASP A 10 -16.27 -13.04 -12.78
N ARG A 11 -14.99 -13.08 -12.36
CA ARG A 11 -14.53 -12.61 -11.06
C ARG A 11 -13.24 -11.83 -11.19
N ILE A 12 -13.11 -10.82 -10.35
CA ILE A 12 -11.91 -9.98 -10.22
C ILE A 12 -11.55 -9.92 -8.75
N VAL A 13 -10.31 -10.20 -8.39
CA VAL A 13 -9.74 -9.94 -7.07
C VAL A 13 -8.63 -8.92 -7.23
N ALA A 14 -8.78 -7.76 -6.60
CA ALA A 14 -7.85 -6.64 -6.74
C ALA A 14 -7.36 -6.17 -5.36
N ASP A 15 -6.20 -5.49 -5.31
CA ASP A 15 -5.78 -4.85 -4.07
C ASP A 15 -6.81 -3.79 -3.65
N GLY A 16 -6.91 -3.59 -2.33
CA GLY A 16 -7.88 -2.69 -1.70
C GLY A 16 -7.40 -1.26 -1.60
N ASP A 17 -6.61 -0.80 -2.54
CA ASP A 17 -6.13 0.58 -2.65
C ASP A 17 -6.59 1.26 -3.96
N LEU A 18 -6.02 2.42 -4.26
CA LEU A 18 -6.44 3.20 -5.45
C LEU A 18 -6.00 2.54 -6.75
N ASP A 19 -4.80 1.93 -6.79
CA ASP A 19 -4.29 1.25 -7.97
C ASP A 19 -5.10 -0.01 -8.29
N GLY A 20 -5.32 -0.88 -7.29
CA GLY A 20 -6.16 -2.06 -7.46
C GLY A 20 -7.61 -1.71 -7.81
N LEU A 21 -8.18 -0.64 -7.23
CA LEU A 21 -9.53 -0.17 -7.54
C LEU A 21 -9.64 0.33 -8.99
N LEU A 22 -8.66 1.12 -9.47
CA LEU A 22 -8.66 1.60 -10.85
C LEU A 22 -8.41 0.44 -11.84
N SER A 23 -7.52 -0.48 -11.50
CA SER A 23 -7.28 -1.72 -12.25
C SER A 23 -8.58 -2.51 -12.43
N ALA A 24 -9.34 -2.69 -11.34
CA ALA A 24 -10.64 -3.36 -11.38
C ALA A 24 -11.68 -2.59 -12.22
N ALA A 25 -11.67 -1.25 -12.17
CA ALA A 25 -12.57 -0.43 -12.97
C ALA A 25 -12.29 -0.58 -14.48
N ILE A 26 -11.03 -0.67 -14.88
CA ILE A 26 -10.64 -0.92 -16.26
C ILE A 26 -11.16 -2.30 -16.70
N LEU A 27 -10.92 -3.34 -15.91
CA LEU A 27 -11.38 -4.69 -16.27
C LEU A 27 -12.91 -4.81 -16.31
N ARG A 28 -13.63 -4.07 -15.47
CA ARG A 28 -15.10 -4.00 -15.49
C ARG A 28 -15.64 -3.37 -16.79
N ARG A 29 -14.84 -2.61 -17.55
CA ARG A 29 -15.20 -2.13 -18.90
C ARG A 29 -15.17 -3.25 -19.93
N VAL A 30 -14.26 -4.22 -19.78
CA VAL A 30 -14.13 -5.40 -20.64
C VAL A 30 -15.16 -6.44 -20.22
N TRP A 31 -15.19 -6.81 -18.96
CA TRP A 31 -16.08 -7.85 -18.39
C TRP A 31 -17.14 -7.22 -17.47
N LYS A 32 -18.14 -6.61 -18.08
CA LYS A 32 -19.15 -5.76 -17.38
C LYS A 32 -19.90 -6.46 -16.25
N GLN A 33 -20.01 -7.78 -16.28
CA GLN A 33 -20.73 -8.57 -15.30
C GLN A 33 -19.81 -9.23 -14.25
N ALA A 34 -18.50 -9.04 -14.35
CA ALA A 34 -17.57 -9.63 -13.41
C ALA A 34 -17.81 -9.07 -12.00
N SER A 35 -17.91 -9.96 -11.02
CA SER A 35 -17.96 -9.59 -9.61
C SER A 35 -16.57 -9.20 -9.12
N VAL A 36 -16.47 -8.17 -8.28
CA VAL A 36 -15.18 -7.68 -7.76
C VAL A 36 -15.11 -7.88 -6.25
N ARG A 37 -13.99 -8.42 -5.78
CA ARG A 37 -13.60 -8.49 -4.38
C ARG A 37 -12.29 -7.74 -4.19
N PHE A 38 -12.22 -6.87 -3.19
CA PHE A 38 -10.98 -6.26 -2.76
C PHE A 38 -10.33 -7.11 -1.66
N SER A 39 -9.02 -7.21 -1.70
CA SER A 39 -8.22 -8.01 -0.78
C SER A 39 -6.90 -7.28 -0.49
N HIS A 40 -5.96 -7.97 0.11
CA HIS A 40 -4.60 -7.47 0.33
C HIS A 40 -3.59 -8.62 0.25
N PRO A 41 -2.28 -8.33 0.00
CA PRO A 41 -1.28 -9.37 -0.24
C PRO A 41 -1.20 -10.46 0.85
N ALA A 42 -1.37 -10.09 2.12
CA ALA A 42 -1.32 -11.06 3.21
C ALA A 42 -2.54 -11.99 3.26
N GLU A 43 -3.71 -11.54 2.80
CA GLU A 43 -4.91 -12.38 2.69
C GLU A 43 -4.73 -13.41 1.57
N VAL A 44 -4.24 -12.97 0.40
CA VAL A 44 -3.95 -13.88 -0.72
C VAL A 44 -2.94 -14.97 -0.31
N ARG A 45 -1.82 -14.58 0.32
CA ARG A 45 -0.79 -15.53 0.77
C ARG A 45 -1.28 -16.53 1.82
N ARG A 46 -2.33 -16.20 2.59
CA ARG A 46 -2.93 -17.08 3.60
C ARG A 46 -4.07 -17.93 3.06
N GLY A 47 -4.40 -17.83 1.77
CA GLY A 47 -5.49 -18.56 1.16
C GLY A 47 -6.89 -17.99 1.45
N GLY A 48 -6.96 -16.76 1.95
CA GLY A 48 -8.24 -16.11 2.30
C GLY A 48 -9.15 -15.79 1.10
N VAL A 49 -8.63 -15.95 -0.12
CA VAL A 49 -9.35 -15.73 -1.37
C VAL A 49 -9.56 -17.01 -2.20
N ASP A 50 -9.13 -18.18 -1.71
CA ASP A 50 -9.12 -19.44 -2.47
C ASP A 50 -10.52 -19.83 -2.98
N ASP A 51 -11.57 -19.54 -2.25
CA ASP A 51 -12.96 -19.76 -2.62
C ASP A 51 -13.45 -18.90 -3.80
N TRP A 52 -12.70 -17.84 -4.11
CA TRP A 52 -12.95 -16.95 -5.26
C TRP A 52 -12.14 -17.35 -6.48
N MET A 53 -11.15 -18.22 -6.35
CA MET A 53 -10.22 -18.55 -7.42
C MET A 53 -10.75 -19.60 -8.37
N SER A 54 -10.63 -19.31 -9.65
CA SER A 54 -10.90 -20.22 -10.77
C SER A 54 -10.22 -19.70 -12.04
N ARG A 55 -10.23 -20.47 -13.13
CA ARG A 55 -9.72 -19.99 -14.44
C ARG A 55 -10.57 -18.86 -15.06
N LYS A 56 -11.65 -18.45 -14.41
CA LYS A 56 -12.45 -17.26 -14.75
C LYS A 56 -12.19 -16.09 -13.79
N THR A 57 -11.18 -16.17 -12.96
CA THR A 57 -10.82 -15.10 -12.01
C THR A 57 -9.60 -14.35 -12.52
N ALA A 58 -9.69 -13.03 -12.60
CA ALA A 58 -8.55 -12.13 -12.75
C ALA A 58 -8.05 -11.68 -11.37
N VAL A 59 -6.73 -11.70 -11.15
CA VAL A 59 -6.04 -11.19 -9.96
C VAL A 59 -5.22 -9.99 -10.36
N LEU A 60 -5.43 -8.84 -9.69
CA LEU A 60 -4.86 -7.54 -10.07
C LEU A 60 -4.10 -6.94 -8.90
N ASP A 61 -2.88 -6.48 -9.15
CA ASP A 61 -2.08 -5.74 -8.16
C ASP A 61 -1.87 -6.50 -6.84
N LEU A 62 -1.79 -7.81 -6.92
CA LEU A 62 -1.70 -8.74 -5.81
C LEU A 62 -0.71 -9.87 -6.14
N PRO A 63 -0.22 -10.62 -5.14
CA PRO A 63 0.59 -11.80 -5.39
C PRO A 63 -0.11 -12.81 -6.31
N PHE A 64 0.67 -13.47 -7.16
CA PHE A 64 0.18 -14.51 -8.05
C PHE A 64 -0.54 -15.63 -7.30
N HIS A 65 -1.70 -16.03 -7.84
CA HIS A 65 -2.45 -17.19 -7.33
C HIS A 65 -2.56 -18.28 -8.39
N PRO A 66 -2.16 -19.54 -8.12
CA PRO A 66 -2.01 -20.58 -9.16
C PRO A 66 -3.33 -21.00 -9.81
N LEU A 67 -4.47 -20.76 -9.16
CA LEU A 67 -5.79 -21.11 -9.69
C LEU A 67 -6.46 -20.00 -10.53
N CYS A 68 -5.91 -18.78 -10.58
CA CYS A 68 -6.48 -17.71 -11.39
C CYS A 68 -6.36 -18.00 -12.90
N GLY A 69 -7.17 -17.34 -13.71
CA GLY A 69 -7.08 -17.41 -15.17
C GLY A 69 -6.25 -16.28 -15.76
N LEU A 70 -6.27 -15.11 -15.11
CA LEU A 70 -5.52 -13.94 -15.51
C LEU A 70 -4.85 -13.32 -14.27
N HIS A 71 -3.58 -12.97 -14.39
CA HIS A 71 -2.84 -12.23 -13.38
C HIS A 71 -2.22 -10.99 -14.03
N ILE A 72 -2.50 -9.80 -13.47
CA ILE A 72 -1.92 -8.52 -13.94
C ILE A 72 -1.25 -7.83 -12.76
N ASP A 73 0.04 -7.49 -12.92
CA ASP A 73 0.82 -6.92 -11.84
C ASP A 73 2.04 -6.15 -12.36
N HIS A 74 2.59 -5.28 -11.53
CA HIS A 74 3.77 -4.47 -11.82
C HIS A 74 4.89 -4.64 -10.78
N HIS A 75 4.61 -5.24 -9.64
CA HIS A 75 5.55 -5.40 -8.54
C HIS A 75 6.76 -6.26 -8.93
N LEU A 76 7.97 -5.76 -8.65
CA LEU A 76 9.21 -6.50 -8.92
C LEU A 76 9.30 -7.82 -8.18
N THR A 77 8.72 -7.91 -6.98
CA THR A 77 8.66 -9.14 -6.17
C THR A 77 7.79 -10.23 -6.76
N ASN A 78 6.86 -9.85 -7.65
CA ASN A 78 5.95 -10.76 -8.34
C ASN A 78 6.33 -10.95 -9.81
N LYS A 79 7.49 -10.42 -10.24
CA LYS A 79 7.98 -10.57 -11.61
C LYS A 79 8.22 -12.04 -11.94
N PRO A 80 7.44 -12.62 -12.88
CA PRO A 80 7.61 -14.01 -13.26
C PRO A 80 8.83 -14.20 -14.15
N THR A 81 9.48 -15.35 -14.03
CA THR A 81 10.45 -15.80 -15.04
C THR A 81 9.72 -16.23 -16.32
N PRO A 82 10.43 -16.32 -17.48
CA PRO A 82 9.83 -16.86 -18.69
C PRO A 82 9.26 -18.28 -18.51
N GLU A 83 9.95 -19.13 -17.75
CA GLU A 83 9.56 -20.49 -17.45
C GLU A 83 8.28 -20.55 -16.60
N GLU A 84 8.14 -19.66 -15.61
CA GLU A 84 6.92 -19.53 -14.80
C GLU A 84 5.73 -19.05 -15.63
N LYS A 85 5.93 -18.09 -16.55
CA LYS A 85 4.88 -17.66 -17.49
C LYS A 85 4.42 -18.80 -18.39
N GLU A 86 5.36 -19.57 -18.93
CA GLU A 86 5.04 -20.71 -19.80
C GLU A 86 4.30 -21.80 -19.01
N ALA A 87 4.76 -22.14 -17.81
CA ALA A 87 4.10 -23.11 -16.95
C ALA A 87 2.67 -22.69 -16.59
N ALA A 88 2.48 -21.42 -16.21
CA ALA A 88 1.16 -20.87 -15.91
C ALA A 88 0.22 -20.94 -17.14
N ALA A 89 0.73 -20.61 -18.33
CA ALA A 89 -0.04 -20.65 -19.57
C ALA A 89 -0.48 -22.09 -19.93
N LEU A 90 0.38 -23.09 -19.71
CA LEU A 90 0.03 -24.50 -19.89
C LEU A 90 -1.08 -24.96 -18.95
N GLU A 91 -1.18 -24.37 -17.78
CA GLU A 91 -2.24 -24.62 -16.81
C GLU A 91 -3.47 -23.73 -17.01
N GLY A 92 -3.49 -22.87 -18.04
CA GLY A 92 -4.62 -21.99 -18.39
C GLY A 92 -4.65 -20.69 -17.59
N CYS A 93 -3.52 -20.23 -17.06
CA CYS A 93 -3.36 -18.91 -16.47
C CYS A 93 -2.48 -18.03 -17.37
N HIS A 94 -2.94 -16.81 -17.68
CA HIS A 94 -2.17 -15.80 -18.39
C HIS A 94 -1.61 -14.77 -17.43
N ILE A 95 -0.28 -14.54 -17.49
CA ILE A 95 0.39 -13.54 -16.67
C ILE A 95 0.81 -12.37 -17.55
N VAL A 96 0.23 -11.20 -17.28
CA VAL A 96 0.59 -9.91 -17.85
C VAL A 96 1.36 -9.14 -16.77
N TRP A 97 2.66 -9.07 -16.91
CA TRP A 97 3.53 -8.35 -15.99
C TRP A 97 4.39 -7.36 -16.77
N ASP A 98 4.40 -6.12 -16.33
CA ASP A 98 5.29 -5.08 -16.82
C ASP A 98 5.82 -4.27 -15.63
N GLY A 99 7.01 -3.71 -15.72
CA GLY A 99 7.61 -2.82 -14.72
C GLY A 99 7.07 -1.39 -14.81
N ALA A 100 5.78 -1.23 -15.09
CA ALA A 100 5.09 0.04 -15.12
C ALA A 100 5.01 0.67 -13.71
N LEU A 101 4.55 1.92 -13.64
CA LEU A 101 4.44 2.65 -12.37
C LEU A 101 3.25 2.20 -11.52
N SER A 102 2.27 1.52 -12.12
CA SER A 102 1.06 1.02 -11.45
C SER A 102 0.50 -0.21 -12.17
N ALA A 103 -0.25 -1.06 -11.50
CA ALA A 103 -0.99 -2.16 -12.13
C ALA A 103 -2.12 -1.62 -13.02
N ALA A 104 -2.72 -0.48 -12.65
CA ALA A 104 -3.70 0.21 -13.49
C ALA A 104 -3.10 0.62 -14.83
N ARG A 105 -1.81 1.02 -14.87
CA ARG A 105 -1.09 1.29 -16.11
C ARG A 105 -0.97 0.04 -16.96
N VAL A 106 -0.60 -1.09 -16.37
CA VAL A 106 -0.51 -2.38 -17.08
C VAL A 106 -1.89 -2.78 -17.64
N CYS A 107 -2.95 -2.60 -16.84
CA CYS A 107 -4.33 -2.85 -17.30
C CYS A 107 -4.72 -1.90 -18.45
N PHE A 108 -4.45 -0.60 -18.31
CA PHE A 108 -4.78 0.41 -19.32
C PHE A 108 -4.11 0.08 -20.67
N ASP A 109 -2.80 -0.15 -20.67
CA ASP A 109 -2.01 -0.44 -21.86
C ASP A 109 -2.42 -1.78 -22.50
N THR A 110 -2.87 -2.75 -21.68
CA THR A 110 -3.33 -4.05 -22.16
C THR A 110 -4.70 -3.98 -22.84
N PHE A 111 -5.63 -3.15 -22.36
CA PHE A 111 -7.04 -3.17 -22.77
C PHE A 111 -7.51 -1.93 -23.53
N GLN A 112 -6.67 -0.91 -23.78
CA GLN A 112 -7.05 0.32 -24.48
C GLN A 112 -7.58 0.09 -25.91
N ASP A 113 -7.14 -0.98 -26.57
CA ASP A 113 -7.63 -1.34 -27.90
C ASP A 113 -8.92 -2.20 -27.84
N ALA A 114 -9.22 -2.82 -26.71
CA ALA A 114 -10.38 -3.69 -26.51
C ALA A 114 -11.63 -2.95 -26.03
N THR A 115 -11.46 -1.82 -25.35
CA THR A 115 -12.57 -1.00 -24.83
C THR A 115 -12.18 0.47 -24.77
N ASN A 116 -13.19 1.36 -24.78
CA ASN A 116 -12.90 2.79 -24.61
C ASN A 116 -12.49 3.10 -23.16
N LEU A 117 -11.30 3.67 -22.99
CA LEU A 117 -10.68 4.08 -21.73
C LEU A 117 -10.30 5.57 -21.72
N ASP A 118 -10.82 6.40 -22.63
CA ASP A 118 -10.44 7.82 -22.76
C ASP A 118 -10.63 8.59 -21.44
N ASP A 119 -11.73 8.33 -20.73
CA ASP A 119 -12.05 8.94 -19.43
C ASP A 119 -11.15 8.43 -18.28
N ILE A 120 -10.66 7.20 -18.37
CA ILE A 120 -9.68 6.64 -17.43
C ILE A 120 -8.35 7.38 -17.52
N GLY A 121 -8.00 7.92 -18.69
CA GLY A 121 -6.80 8.73 -18.87
C GLY A 121 -6.66 9.87 -17.85
N ALA A 122 -7.76 10.45 -17.38
CA ALA A 122 -7.75 11.51 -16.37
C ALA A 122 -7.27 11.04 -14.97
N TRP A 123 -7.29 9.74 -14.73
CA TRP A 123 -6.83 9.12 -13.46
C TRP A 123 -5.36 8.74 -13.51
N MET A 124 -4.87 8.32 -14.69
CA MET A 124 -3.63 7.55 -14.84
C MET A 124 -2.40 8.28 -14.33
N GLU A 125 -2.20 9.55 -14.70
CA GLU A 125 -0.98 10.28 -14.33
C GLU A 125 -0.78 10.34 -12.81
N MET A 126 -1.85 10.62 -12.06
CA MET A 126 -1.75 10.77 -10.62
C MET A 126 -1.66 9.41 -9.92
N VAL A 127 -2.35 8.38 -10.42
CA VAL A 127 -2.25 7.01 -9.89
C VAL A 127 -0.84 6.48 -10.10
N ASP A 128 -0.27 6.62 -11.29
CA ASP A 128 1.13 6.26 -11.57
C ASP A 128 2.12 6.95 -10.64
N LYS A 129 1.91 8.25 -10.34
CA LYS A 129 2.79 8.98 -9.43
C LYS A 129 2.66 8.50 -7.98
N LEU A 130 1.43 8.22 -7.54
CA LEU A 130 1.16 7.78 -6.16
C LEU A 130 1.75 6.39 -5.91
N ASP A 131 1.44 5.45 -6.77
CA ASP A 131 1.86 4.07 -6.61
C ASP A 131 3.35 3.87 -6.92
N GLY A 132 3.83 4.44 -8.02
CA GLY A 132 5.23 4.41 -8.41
C GLY A 132 6.16 5.25 -7.51
N GLY A 133 5.65 5.94 -6.48
CA GLY A 133 6.43 6.76 -5.56
C GLY A 133 7.08 7.97 -6.23
N LYS A 134 6.49 8.49 -7.32
CA LYS A 134 7.00 9.63 -8.12
C LYS A 134 6.22 10.92 -7.86
N ILE A 135 5.31 10.91 -6.90
CA ILE A 135 4.57 12.11 -6.52
C ILE A 135 5.50 13.11 -5.83
N SER A 136 5.44 14.38 -6.24
CA SER A 136 6.15 15.44 -5.54
C SER A 136 5.51 15.76 -4.18
N ARG A 137 6.27 16.36 -3.27
CA ARG A 137 5.76 16.81 -1.98
C ARG A 137 4.61 17.81 -2.14
N GLU A 138 4.72 18.73 -3.11
CA GLU A 138 3.71 19.74 -3.39
C GLU A 138 2.41 19.09 -3.87
N GLU A 139 2.49 18.16 -4.81
CA GLU A 139 1.34 17.39 -5.29
C GLU A 139 0.70 16.61 -4.13
N PHE A 140 1.48 15.87 -3.33
CA PHE A 140 0.98 15.07 -2.21
C PHE A 140 0.21 15.90 -1.17
N LEU A 141 0.63 17.14 -0.94
CA LEU A 141 -0.01 18.07 0.00
C LEU A 141 -1.12 18.93 -0.66
N SER A 142 -1.38 18.76 -1.95
CA SER A 142 -2.37 19.54 -2.68
C SER A 142 -3.81 19.10 -2.42
N GLU A 143 -4.75 19.90 -2.93
CA GLU A 143 -6.18 19.59 -2.92
C GLU A 143 -6.61 18.75 -4.15
N HIS A 144 -5.67 18.01 -4.77
CA HIS A 144 -5.97 17.24 -5.97
C HIS A 144 -7.01 16.14 -5.69
N PRO A 145 -8.12 16.04 -6.46
CA PRO A 145 -9.21 15.10 -6.21
C PRO A 145 -8.76 13.65 -6.02
N ILE A 146 -7.90 13.14 -6.89
CA ILE A 146 -7.44 11.74 -6.86
C ILE A 146 -6.70 11.41 -5.56
N ILE A 147 -5.90 12.34 -5.04
CA ILE A 147 -5.17 12.15 -3.77
C ILE A 147 -6.17 11.97 -2.61
N TRP A 148 -7.20 12.81 -2.58
CA TRP A 148 -8.20 12.74 -1.51
C TRP A 148 -9.12 11.54 -1.66
N ILE A 149 -9.50 11.17 -2.89
CA ILE A 149 -10.23 9.91 -3.14
C ILE A 149 -9.39 8.71 -2.65
N GLY A 150 -8.11 8.62 -3.03
CA GLY A 150 -7.23 7.54 -2.59
C GLY A 150 -7.15 7.40 -1.07
N ARG A 151 -7.14 8.52 -0.34
CA ARG A 151 -7.13 8.52 1.14
C ARG A 151 -8.44 8.07 1.79
N THR A 152 -9.54 7.96 1.04
CA THR A 152 -10.82 7.46 1.55
C THR A 152 -11.01 5.95 1.35
N ILE A 153 -10.14 5.30 0.56
CA ILE A 153 -10.28 3.90 0.23
C ILE A 153 -9.84 3.05 1.43
N ASP A 154 -10.75 2.20 1.88
CA ASP A 154 -10.54 1.19 2.90
C ASP A 154 -11.23 -0.10 2.43
N ALA A 155 -10.45 -1.13 2.13
CA ALA A 155 -10.97 -2.41 1.65
C ALA A 155 -11.99 -3.07 2.58
N THR A 156 -12.01 -2.69 3.85
CA THR A 156 -12.99 -3.17 4.83
C THR A 156 -14.38 -2.53 4.65
N ASP A 157 -14.43 -1.31 4.08
CA ASP A 157 -15.69 -0.66 3.65
C ASP A 157 -16.09 -1.11 2.25
N VAL A 158 -16.49 -2.38 2.15
CA VAL A 158 -16.82 -3.03 0.88
C VAL A 158 -17.88 -2.24 0.09
N ALA A 159 -18.90 -1.73 0.77
CA ALA A 159 -19.99 -1.00 0.11
C ALA A 159 -19.49 0.29 -0.55
N TYR A 160 -18.62 1.02 0.13
CA TYR A 160 -18.03 2.24 -0.40
C TYR A 160 -17.09 1.95 -1.58
N CYS A 161 -16.18 0.97 -1.44
CA CYS A 161 -15.29 0.58 -2.54
C CYS A 161 -16.06 0.10 -3.78
N GLN A 162 -17.16 -0.64 -3.61
CA GLN A 162 -18.03 -1.06 -4.71
C GLN A 162 -18.73 0.15 -5.36
N SER A 163 -19.14 1.15 -4.57
CA SER A 163 -19.73 2.39 -5.10
C SER A 163 -18.72 3.19 -5.93
N LEU A 164 -17.49 3.38 -5.43
CA LEU A 164 -16.41 4.03 -6.17
C LEU A 164 -16.11 3.29 -7.48
N LEU A 165 -15.94 1.97 -7.40
CA LEU A 165 -15.71 1.10 -8.55
C LEU A 165 -16.79 1.30 -9.62
N GLN A 166 -18.07 1.32 -9.23
CA GLN A 166 -19.17 1.49 -10.18
C GLN A 166 -19.09 2.86 -10.86
N HIS A 167 -18.91 3.94 -10.10
CA HIS A 167 -18.84 5.30 -10.66
C HIS A 167 -17.67 5.47 -11.64
N ILE A 168 -16.48 4.95 -11.29
CA ILE A 168 -15.30 4.99 -12.16
C ILE A 168 -15.53 4.12 -13.41
N SER A 169 -16.10 2.93 -13.26
CA SER A 169 -16.42 2.04 -14.38
C SER A 169 -17.46 2.68 -15.32
N ASP A 170 -18.36 3.50 -14.82
CA ASP A 170 -19.37 4.23 -15.59
C ASP A 170 -18.83 5.52 -16.26
N GLY A 171 -17.55 5.86 -16.04
CA GLY A 171 -16.88 6.97 -16.71
C GLY A 171 -16.84 8.27 -15.94
N MET A 172 -17.12 8.23 -14.64
CA MET A 172 -17.08 9.43 -13.82
C MET A 172 -15.64 9.93 -13.63
N SER A 173 -15.42 11.20 -13.90
CA SER A 173 -14.12 11.85 -13.68
C SER A 173 -13.82 12.04 -12.18
N PRO A 174 -12.53 12.21 -11.80
CA PRO A 174 -12.18 12.52 -10.41
C PRO A 174 -12.90 13.74 -9.84
N SER A 175 -13.09 14.77 -10.66
CA SER A 175 -13.74 16.01 -10.24
C SER A 175 -15.25 15.85 -10.00
N GLU A 176 -15.91 14.99 -10.76
CA GLU A 176 -17.33 14.68 -10.54
C GLU A 176 -17.50 13.76 -9.33
N LEU A 177 -16.58 12.82 -9.13
CA LEU A 177 -16.65 11.86 -8.04
C LEU A 177 -16.59 12.52 -6.66
N VAL A 178 -15.77 13.56 -6.48
CA VAL A 178 -15.67 14.28 -5.20
C VAL A 178 -16.94 15.10 -4.86
N GLU A 179 -17.82 15.34 -5.83
CA GLU A 179 -19.11 16.02 -5.62
C GLU A 179 -20.22 15.06 -5.12
N ILE A 180 -19.97 13.75 -5.14
CA ILE A 180 -20.92 12.77 -4.61
C ILE A 180 -20.98 12.92 -3.08
N PRO A 181 -22.15 13.09 -2.46
CA PRO A 181 -22.25 13.38 -1.03
C PRO A 181 -21.52 12.40 -0.12
N SER A 182 -21.62 11.10 -0.40
CA SER A 182 -20.90 10.07 0.40
C SER A 182 -19.38 10.13 0.24
N VAL A 183 -18.88 10.51 -0.94
CA VAL A 183 -17.44 10.68 -1.20
C VAL A 183 -16.96 11.98 -0.55
N ALA A 184 -17.70 13.08 -0.71
CA ALA A 184 -17.39 14.36 -0.10
C ALA A 184 -17.32 14.28 1.45
N GLU A 185 -18.25 13.53 2.06
CA GLU A 185 -18.25 13.30 3.52
C GLU A 185 -16.99 12.54 3.97
N LYS A 186 -16.62 11.45 3.28
CA LYS A 186 -15.41 10.70 3.59
C LYS A 186 -14.13 11.53 3.38
N ILE A 187 -14.08 12.32 2.31
CA ILE A 187 -12.96 13.26 2.07
C ILE A 187 -12.89 14.30 3.19
N SER A 188 -14.01 14.85 3.63
CA SER A 188 -14.04 15.81 4.75
C SER A 188 -13.48 15.17 6.02
N HIS A 189 -13.88 13.94 6.33
CA HIS A 189 -13.37 13.19 7.48
C HIS A 189 -11.86 12.95 7.36
N SER A 190 -11.39 12.46 6.21
CA SER A 190 -9.96 12.24 5.96
C SER A 190 -9.14 13.53 6.07
N LYS A 191 -9.69 14.69 5.64
CA LYS A 191 -9.05 15.99 5.80
C LYS A 191 -8.95 16.41 7.27
N ASP A 192 -9.95 16.10 8.09
CA ASP A 192 -9.92 16.38 9.53
C ASP A 192 -8.89 15.52 10.24
N GLU A 193 -8.82 14.23 9.91
CA GLU A 193 -7.78 13.33 10.46
C GLU A 193 -6.39 13.75 10.03
N PHE A 194 -6.20 14.11 8.76
CA PHE A 194 -4.94 14.62 8.24
C PHE A 194 -4.50 15.87 8.99
N ARG A 195 -5.39 16.85 9.18
CA ARG A 195 -5.09 18.09 9.94
C ARG A 195 -4.76 17.79 11.40
N ARG A 196 -5.51 16.90 12.04
CA ARG A 196 -5.27 16.48 13.42
C ARG A 196 -3.87 15.84 13.55
N LEU A 197 -3.56 14.88 12.69
CA LEU A 197 -2.25 14.24 12.72
C LEU A 197 -1.13 15.24 12.43
N HIS A 198 -1.27 16.06 11.42
CA HIS A 198 -0.28 17.09 11.06
C HIS A 198 0.02 18.05 12.22
N SER A 199 -1.00 18.47 12.98
CA SER A 199 -0.82 19.34 14.15
C SER A 199 -0.11 18.66 15.33
N MET A 200 -0.14 17.31 15.38
CA MET A 200 0.49 16.54 16.47
C MET A 200 1.94 16.15 16.14
N LEU A 201 2.34 16.16 14.87
CA LEU A 201 3.65 15.62 14.48
C LEU A 201 4.82 16.31 15.17
N ASP A 202 4.78 17.63 15.33
CA ASP A 202 5.87 18.37 16.01
C ASP A 202 6.00 17.99 17.49
N GLU A 203 4.87 17.71 18.17
CA GLU A 203 4.85 17.34 19.59
C GLU A 203 5.21 15.87 19.81
N CYS A 204 4.86 15.00 18.84
CA CYS A 204 5.03 13.56 18.95
C CYS A 204 6.33 13.06 18.30
N SER A 205 7.19 13.94 17.82
CA SER A 205 8.35 13.54 17.03
C SER A 205 9.65 14.16 17.52
N THR A 206 10.72 13.43 17.30
CA THR A 206 12.10 13.94 17.41
C THR A 206 12.85 13.55 16.15
N ILE A 207 13.72 14.46 15.65
CA ILE A 207 14.61 14.16 14.53
C ILE A 207 16.01 13.93 15.07
N VAL A 208 16.54 12.73 14.87
CA VAL A 208 17.86 12.33 15.29
C VAL A 208 18.59 11.77 14.07
N ASP A 209 19.77 12.29 13.79
CA ASP A 209 20.59 11.85 12.66
C ASP A 209 19.79 11.69 11.33
N ARG A 210 18.93 12.69 11.05
CA ARG A 210 18.07 12.78 9.86
C ARG A 210 17.02 11.66 9.72
N ILE A 211 16.70 10.94 10.80
CA ILE A 211 15.48 10.10 10.87
C ILE A 211 14.45 10.77 11.81
N ALA A 212 13.22 10.90 11.33
CA ALA A 212 12.11 11.39 12.14
C ALA A 212 11.52 10.21 12.93
N ILE A 213 11.63 10.24 14.25
CA ILE A 213 11.07 9.26 15.17
C ILE A 213 9.74 9.79 15.66
N VAL A 214 8.64 9.16 15.28
CA VAL A 214 7.25 9.57 15.57
C VAL A 214 6.64 8.61 16.60
N ARG A 215 6.13 9.14 17.70
CA ARG A 215 5.59 8.41 18.84
C ARG A 215 4.06 8.52 18.87
N LEU A 216 3.38 7.55 18.28
CA LEU A 216 1.91 7.47 18.21
C LEU A 216 1.34 6.30 19.04
N GLU A 217 2.17 5.59 19.80
CA GLU A 217 1.68 4.56 20.71
C GLU A 217 0.64 5.11 21.69
N GLU A 218 -0.33 4.28 22.05
CA GLU A 218 -1.47 4.58 22.93
C GLU A 218 -2.42 5.69 22.43
N LYS A 219 -2.21 6.21 21.20
CA LYS A 219 -3.00 7.34 20.68
C LYS A 219 -4.17 6.91 19.79
N GLY A 220 -4.27 5.62 19.41
CA GLY A 220 -5.30 5.15 18.50
C GLY A 220 -5.17 5.68 17.07
N ILE A 221 -3.96 6.08 16.67
CA ILE A 221 -3.68 6.67 15.37
C ILE A 221 -2.74 5.77 14.59
N ARG A 222 -3.08 5.51 13.33
CA ARG A 222 -2.18 4.95 12.32
C ARG A 222 -1.93 5.99 11.24
N THR A 223 -0.72 5.99 10.71
CA THR A 223 -0.36 6.81 9.56
C THR A 223 0.69 6.12 8.72
N ASN A 224 0.83 6.55 7.49
CA ASN A 224 1.92 6.14 6.62
C ASN A 224 3.08 7.15 6.66
N GLY A 225 4.23 6.75 6.15
CA GLY A 225 5.42 7.58 6.15
C GLY A 225 5.37 8.76 5.21
N TYR A 226 4.54 8.75 4.17
CA TYR A 226 4.43 9.88 3.25
C TYR A 226 4.00 11.17 3.96
N LEU A 227 3.00 11.08 4.88
CA LEU A 227 2.58 12.25 5.63
C LEU A 227 3.69 12.78 6.53
N VAL A 228 4.40 11.88 7.22
CA VAL A 228 5.50 12.25 8.12
C VAL A 228 6.65 12.89 7.37
N THR A 229 7.09 12.25 6.28
CA THR A 229 8.20 12.76 5.47
C THR A 229 7.81 14.03 4.71
N ALA A 230 6.55 14.16 4.26
CA ALA A 230 6.03 15.41 3.70
C ALA A 230 6.01 16.55 4.72
N HIS A 231 5.65 16.27 6.00
CA HIS A 231 5.66 17.27 7.07
C HIS A 231 7.08 17.80 7.33
N PHE A 232 8.03 16.91 7.55
CA PHE A 232 9.39 17.28 7.91
C PHE A 232 10.25 17.71 6.71
N GLY A 233 9.90 17.31 5.49
CA GLY A 233 10.58 17.67 4.24
C GLY A 233 12.07 17.37 4.30
N GLU A 234 12.91 18.35 3.99
CA GLU A 234 14.37 18.21 3.93
C GLU A 234 15.06 17.94 5.28
N LYS A 235 14.32 18.00 6.39
CA LYS A 235 14.89 17.76 7.72
C LYS A 235 15.18 16.29 7.98
N CYS A 236 14.53 15.34 7.26
CA CYS A 236 14.72 13.91 7.47
C CYS A 236 14.92 13.16 6.14
N ASP A 237 15.75 12.12 6.16
CA ASP A 237 15.96 11.20 5.04
C ASP A 237 15.01 9.99 5.12
N ALA A 238 14.52 9.68 6.32
CA ALA A 238 13.59 8.61 6.60
C ALA A 238 12.74 8.94 7.84
N CYS A 239 11.71 8.14 8.08
CA CYS A 239 10.96 8.17 9.34
C CYS A 239 10.77 6.77 9.91
N MET A 240 10.59 6.75 11.23
CA MET A 240 10.23 5.61 12.06
C MET A 240 8.96 5.99 12.83
N ILE A 241 7.89 5.25 12.67
CA ILE A 241 6.59 5.55 13.28
C ILE A 241 6.22 4.41 14.23
N VAL A 242 6.23 4.68 15.53
CA VAL A 242 5.79 3.72 16.56
C VAL A 242 4.31 3.94 16.82
N HIS A 243 3.50 2.87 16.76
CA HIS A 243 2.06 2.92 17.00
C HIS A 243 1.55 1.61 17.64
N GLY A 244 0.28 1.59 18.02
CA GLY A 244 -0.34 0.46 18.70
C GLY A 244 -0.36 0.62 20.22
N TYR A 245 -0.69 -0.47 20.89
CA TYR A 245 -0.90 -0.50 22.35
C TYR A 245 -0.06 -1.60 22.99
N HIS A 246 0.50 -1.31 24.17
CA HIS A 246 1.21 -2.34 24.96
C HIS A 246 0.22 -3.25 25.70
N ASP A 247 -0.97 -2.74 26.04
CA ASP A 247 -2.04 -3.49 26.70
C ASP A 247 -3.26 -3.59 25.76
N LEU A 248 -3.50 -4.77 25.23
CA LEU A 248 -4.60 -5.01 24.30
C LEU A 248 -5.97 -5.13 24.99
N LYS A 249 -6.04 -5.37 26.31
CA LYS A 249 -7.25 -5.43 27.15
C LYS A 249 -8.44 -6.20 26.56
N ASN A 250 -8.21 -7.17 25.68
CA ASN A 250 -9.27 -7.87 24.92
C ASN A 250 -10.19 -6.90 24.15
N ASP A 251 -9.65 -5.78 23.68
CA ASP A 251 -10.34 -4.77 22.89
C ASP A 251 -9.98 -4.99 21.42
N GLU A 252 -10.97 -5.35 20.61
CA GLU A 252 -10.78 -5.64 19.17
C GLU A 252 -10.31 -4.42 18.36
N GLU A 253 -10.54 -3.22 18.88
CA GLU A 253 -10.06 -1.97 18.26
C GLU A 253 -8.57 -1.69 18.56
N ARG A 254 -7.96 -2.45 19.48
CA ARG A 254 -6.55 -2.27 19.84
C ARG A 254 -5.66 -3.24 19.06
N TRP A 255 -4.59 -2.73 18.54
CA TRP A 255 -3.55 -3.52 17.85
C TRP A 255 -2.21 -3.47 18.59
N PRO A 256 -1.37 -4.51 18.43
CA PRO A 256 -0.10 -4.61 19.14
C PRO A 256 0.87 -3.49 18.73
N LEU A 257 1.77 -3.15 19.65
CA LEU A 257 2.88 -2.23 19.38
C LEU A 257 3.67 -2.68 18.17
N SER A 258 3.80 -1.78 17.22
CA SER A 258 4.50 -2.01 15.96
C SER A 258 5.19 -0.73 15.49
N THR A 259 6.13 -0.88 14.57
CA THR A 259 6.86 0.22 13.97
C THR A 259 6.85 0.09 12.47
N SER A 260 6.63 1.19 11.78
CA SER A 260 6.77 1.31 10.34
C SER A 260 7.94 2.22 10.00
N PHE A 261 8.71 1.87 9.00
CA PHE A 261 9.86 2.62 8.51
C PHE A 261 9.61 3.04 7.07
N TYR A 262 9.89 4.29 6.73
CA TYR A 262 9.73 4.81 5.37
C TYR A 262 10.90 5.71 5.00
N THR A 263 11.41 5.54 3.80
CA THR A 263 12.31 6.51 3.16
C THR A 263 11.54 7.80 2.84
N ASN A 264 12.21 8.93 2.93
CA ASN A 264 11.68 10.18 2.40
C ASN A 264 11.83 10.19 0.87
N SER A 265 10.83 9.63 0.18
CA SER A 265 10.82 9.56 -1.30
C SER A 265 10.76 10.92 -1.97
N PHE A 266 10.34 11.98 -1.25
CA PHE A 266 10.38 13.36 -1.76
C PHE A 266 11.80 13.92 -1.88
N LEU A 267 12.78 13.35 -1.17
CA LEU A 267 14.21 13.69 -1.29
C LEU A 267 14.99 12.63 -2.06
N HIS A 268 14.55 11.39 -2.04
CA HIS A 268 15.31 10.23 -2.55
C HIS A 268 14.49 9.49 -3.62
N GLU A 269 14.33 10.10 -4.80
CA GLU A 269 13.50 9.60 -5.91
C GLU A 269 13.90 8.21 -6.43
N ASN A 270 15.17 7.82 -6.26
CA ASN A 270 15.73 6.56 -6.77
C ASN A 270 15.95 5.51 -5.68
N GLY A 271 15.29 5.66 -4.53
CA GLY A 271 15.45 4.81 -3.36
C GLY A 271 16.23 5.48 -2.23
N GLY A 272 16.05 4.97 -1.01
CA GLY A 272 16.64 5.55 0.19
C GLY A 272 18.14 5.39 0.32
N LEU A 273 18.71 6.08 1.30
CA LEU A 273 20.13 5.99 1.66
C LEU A 273 20.48 4.68 2.38
N PHE A 274 19.48 3.89 2.74
CA PHE A 274 19.64 2.69 3.55
C PHE A 274 18.47 1.74 3.30
N ASP A 275 18.75 0.45 3.22
CA ASP A 275 17.72 -0.60 3.16
C ASP A 275 17.05 -0.73 4.54
N LEU A 276 15.87 -0.14 4.68
CA LEU A 276 15.13 -0.10 5.94
C LEU A 276 14.67 -1.49 6.42
N THR A 277 14.66 -2.50 5.55
CA THR A 277 14.35 -3.87 5.97
C THR A 277 15.35 -4.40 6.99
N GLN A 278 16.59 -3.88 6.99
CA GLN A 278 17.60 -4.18 8.00
C GLN A 278 17.20 -3.70 9.42
N LEU A 279 16.35 -2.69 9.52
CA LEU A 279 15.75 -2.28 10.80
C LEU A 279 14.57 -3.20 11.15
N ALA A 280 13.65 -3.40 10.21
CA ALA A 280 12.44 -4.19 10.44
C ALA A 280 12.75 -5.64 10.84
N THR A 281 13.74 -6.28 10.22
CA THR A 281 14.12 -7.68 10.49
C THR A 281 15.14 -7.83 11.61
N ALA A 282 15.61 -6.72 12.22
CA ALA A 282 16.69 -6.77 13.20
C ALA A 282 16.35 -7.63 14.43
N PHE A 283 15.11 -7.56 14.89
CA PHE A 283 14.65 -8.23 16.11
C PHE A 283 13.37 -9.02 15.91
N ASP A 284 12.60 -8.71 14.86
CA ASP A 284 11.36 -9.37 14.52
C ASP A 284 11.56 -10.30 13.30
N PRO A 285 11.47 -11.64 13.47
CA PRO A 285 11.59 -12.57 12.35
C PRO A 285 10.48 -12.43 11.32
N ASP A 286 9.32 -11.90 11.74
CA ASP A 286 8.16 -11.66 10.89
C ASP A 286 8.14 -10.23 10.32
N GLY A 287 9.14 -9.42 10.67
CA GLY A 287 9.34 -8.09 10.13
C GLY A 287 9.75 -8.14 8.66
N GLY A 288 9.44 -7.07 7.91
CA GLY A 288 9.80 -7.00 6.50
C GLY A 288 9.01 -5.98 5.72
N GLY A 289 9.08 -6.08 4.40
CA GLY A 289 8.49 -5.17 3.43
C GLY A 289 9.46 -4.82 2.31
N HIS A 290 9.36 -3.63 1.78
CA HIS A 290 10.28 -3.10 0.77
C HIS A 290 11.43 -2.34 1.42
N ALA A 291 12.55 -2.21 0.70
CA ALA A 291 13.73 -1.46 1.18
C ALA A 291 13.39 -0.03 1.62
N ASN A 292 12.38 0.59 1.01
CA ASN A 292 11.94 1.96 1.27
C ASN A 292 10.66 2.09 2.11
N ALA A 293 9.96 0.98 2.37
CA ALA A 293 8.72 0.94 3.16
C ALA A 293 8.55 -0.44 3.78
N CYS A 294 8.74 -0.55 5.08
CA CYS A 294 8.69 -1.81 5.80
C CYS A 294 8.18 -1.61 7.23
N GLY A 295 7.97 -2.70 7.94
CA GLY A 295 7.51 -2.64 9.33
C GLY A 295 7.80 -3.91 10.10
N CYS A 296 7.65 -3.81 11.42
CA CYS A 296 7.83 -4.92 12.36
C CYS A 296 7.02 -4.67 13.63
N ARG A 297 6.94 -5.68 14.47
CA ARG A 297 6.44 -5.54 15.85
C ARG A 297 7.55 -5.11 16.78
N ILE A 298 7.21 -4.33 17.81
CA ILE A 298 8.12 -4.10 18.93
C ILE A 298 8.40 -5.45 19.60
N GLN A 299 9.67 -5.73 19.86
CA GLN A 299 10.13 -6.96 20.51
C GLN A 299 10.59 -6.69 21.94
N PRO A 300 10.39 -7.63 22.88
CA PRO A 300 10.99 -7.55 24.20
C PRO A 300 12.49 -7.74 24.09
N LEU A 301 13.28 -6.73 24.47
CA LEU A 301 14.73 -6.75 24.39
C LEU A 301 15.38 -6.60 25.76
N THR A 302 16.52 -7.27 25.96
CA THR A 302 17.46 -7.00 27.05
C THR A 302 18.13 -5.63 26.85
N LYS A 303 18.88 -5.18 27.84
CA LYS A 303 19.69 -3.95 27.72
C LYS A 303 20.79 -4.06 26.63
N ASP A 304 21.20 -5.27 26.32
CA ASP A 304 22.24 -5.56 25.32
C ASP A 304 21.64 -5.84 23.92
N GLY A 305 20.32 -5.56 23.74
CA GLY A 305 19.62 -5.72 22.44
C GLY A 305 19.32 -7.16 22.04
N GLN A 306 19.34 -8.10 22.98
CA GLN A 306 18.98 -9.50 22.74
C GLN A 306 17.47 -9.68 22.96
N ARG A 307 16.81 -10.44 22.08
CA ARG A 307 15.38 -10.77 22.23
C ARG A 307 15.15 -11.65 23.47
N GLU A 308 14.12 -11.32 24.23
CA GLU A 308 13.65 -12.10 25.38
C GLU A 308 12.32 -12.80 25.06
N ASP A 309 12.08 -13.93 25.71
CA ASP A 309 10.80 -14.65 25.63
C ASP A 309 9.88 -14.18 26.78
N ARG A 310 9.29 -13.03 26.60
CA ARG A 310 8.31 -12.42 27.52
C ARG A 310 7.33 -11.52 26.78
N VAL A 311 6.31 -11.09 27.46
CA VAL A 311 5.36 -10.08 26.95
C VAL A 311 6.07 -8.73 26.81
N VAL A 312 5.73 -8.01 25.72
CA VAL A 312 6.20 -6.64 25.46
C VAL A 312 5.64 -5.69 26.53
N VAL A 313 6.50 -4.80 27.01
CA VAL A 313 6.14 -3.73 27.96
C VAL A 313 6.55 -2.37 27.39
N ALA A 314 6.00 -1.28 27.93
CA ALA A 314 6.23 0.08 27.43
C ALA A 314 7.73 0.44 27.30
N SER A 315 8.59 -0.03 28.22
CA SER A 315 10.03 0.24 28.15
C SER A 315 10.76 -0.46 26.99
N ASP A 316 10.12 -1.44 26.33
CA ASP A 316 10.72 -2.09 25.16
C ASP A 316 10.70 -1.18 23.95
N ILE A 317 9.82 -0.21 23.89
CA ILE A 317 9.79 0.79 22.81
C ILE A 317 11.13 1.52 22.74
N GLU A 318 11.60 2.08 23.87
CA GLU A 318 12.88 2.79 23.90
C GLU A 318 14.06 1.90 23.53
N ARG A 319 14.08 0.65 24.03
CA ARG A 319 15.14 -0.31 23.71
C ARG A 319 15.20 -0.66 22.22
N ASN A 320 14.04 -0.83 21.60
CA ASN A 320 13.97 -1.07 20.16
C ASN A 320 14.45 0.16 19.38
N ILE A 321 13.98 1.36 19.73
CA ILE A 321 14.41 2.62 19.10
C ILE A 321 15.93 2.79 19.22
N GLU A 322 16.50 2.65 20.43
CA GLU A 322 17.95 2.77 20.66
C GLU A 322 18.73 1.79 19.77
N ALA A 323 18.30 0.53 19.72
CA ALA A 323 18.95 -0.49 18.93
C ALA A 323 18.83 -0.25 17.41
N TRP A 324 17.69 0.24 16.92
CA TRP A 324 17.52 0.66 15.53
C TRP A 324 18.35 1.89 15.19
N MET A 325 18.48 2.85 16.12
CA MET A 325 19.31 4.04 15.89
C MET A 325 20.81 3.71 15.78
N ILE A 326 21.30 2.69 16.47
CA ILE A 326 22.67 2.19 16.29
C ILE A 326 22.84 1.66 14.86
N LYS A 327 21.89 0.85 14.35
CA LYS A 327 21.93 0.34 12.98
C LYS A 327 21.80 1.48 11.95
N TRP A 328 20.93 2.43 12.19
CA TRP A 328 20.77 3.60 11.32
C TRP A 328 22.06 4.43 11.22
N ALA A 329 22.78 4.60 12.33
CA ALA A 329 24.06 5.30 12.33
C ALA A 329 25.14 4.61 11.47
N ASP A 330 25.07 3.29 11.31
CA ASP A 330 26.01 2.52 10.48
C ASP A 330 25.78 2.71 8.96
N ARG A 331 24.66 3.32 8.52
CA ARG A 331 24.37 3.59 7.09
C ARG A 331 25.45 4.43 6.39
N LEU A 332 26.16 5.25 7.14
CA LEU A 332 27.24 6.10 6.61
C LEU A 332 28.56 5.36 6.43
N ARG A 333 28.62 4.10 6.87
CA ARG A 333 29.82 3.24 6.77
C ARG A 333 29.73 2.21 5.66
N GLN A 334 28.55 2.09 5.03
CA GLN A 334 28.28 1.22 3.88
C GLN A 334 28.37 2.02 2.58
#